data_1a4e708e921ab1d8363bb7ec3ab08129
#
_entry.id   1a4e708e921ab1d8363bb7ec3ab08129
#
_cell.length_a   1.000
_cell.length_b   1.000
_cell.length_c   1.000
_cell.angle_alpha   90.00
_cell.angle_beta   90.00
_cell.angle_gamma   90.00
#
_symmetry.space_group_name_H-M   'P 1'
#
loop_
_entity.id
_entity.type
_entity.pdbx_description
1 polymer ?
#
loop_
_entity_poly.entity_id
_entity_poly.type
_entity_poly.pdbx_seq_one_letter_code
_entity_poly.pdbx_strand_id
1 'polypeptide(L)'
;MLLLDLRKLDGPLYRRVYLALKSMIRDGRLAPAARLPSTRELAADLRVSRNTVVQAYEQLLAEGYVVGRNRATASVASALPASALPASSRQKPGHAAPVSAYAERLTALLPAPRAASTGLRYDFRYGEPSNDEFPREIWRRLLAARARRTAREALGYADPAGYAPLRGALAEYLKRARGVVCETEQIVITNGSQQGFDLAARVLLDPGDAAVVEEPHYPGVTIPFEAAGARLAYTPVDADGLQTHALPPRARLAYVTPCHQFPTGVIMPLERRLALLAWAARADSWVIEDDYVSEFRYEGHPLEALQSLDRDGRVVYVGTFSKTLFPALRIAYLVLPRSLVPAFVAAKWATDRFSATLAQEALADFITTGQFERYLAKMVYRAEAYSTVLPAVWDAALKNYAPNLGYDYGGRLMAAWLDRGA
;
A
#
# COMPACT_ATOMS: atom_id res chain seq x y z
N MET A 1 30.73 22.30 -43.88
CA MET A 1 29.54 23.03 -43.41
C MET A 1 28.56 22.04 -42.77
N LEU A 2 28.36 22.17 -41.49
CA LEU A 2 27.43 21.31 -40.75
C LEU A 2 25.99 21.82 -40.96
N LEU A 3 25.16 21.07 -41.69
CA LEU A 3 23.75 21.41 -41.88
C LEU A 3 22.94 21.00 -40.65
N LEU A 4 22.71 21.97 -39.75
CA LEU A 4 21.85 21.78 -38.55
C LEU A 4 20.47 22.40 -38.81
N ASP A 5 19.42 21.59 -38.80
CA ASP A 5 18.05 22.12 -38.87
C ASP A 5 17.55 22.45 -37.47
N LEU A 6 17.73 23.70 -37.06
CA LEU A 6 17.33 24.20 -35.74
C LEU A 6 15.83 24.54 -35.64
N ARG A 7 15.10 24.55 -36.75
CA ARG A 7 13.69 25.00 -36.81
C ARG A 7 12.71 23.96 -36.21
N LYS A 8 13.12 22.71 -36.23
CA LYS A 8 12.29 21.59 -35.73
C LYS A 8 12.50 21.29 -34.24
N LEU A 9 13.32 22.06 -33.55
CA LEU A 9 13.68 21.86 -32.17
C LEU A 9 13.13 22.99 -31.29
N ASP A 10 12.53 22.63 -30.16
CA ASP A 10 11.97 23.57 -29.20
C ASP A 10 12.98 24.01 -28.13
N GLY A 11 12.77 25.21 -27.60
CA GLY A 11 13.53 25.74 -26.48
C GLY A 11 14.54 26.83 -26.88
N PRO A 12 15.37 27.28 -25.94
CA PRO A 12 16.41 28.31 -26.17
C PRO A 12 17.42 27.90 -27.24
N LEU A 13 18.00 28.88 -27.95
CA LEU A 13 18.83 28.62 -29.12
C LEU A 13 20.05 27.72 -28.84
N TYR A 14 20.70 27.87 -27.67
CA TYR A 14 21.82 27.01 -27.26
C TYR A 14 21.39 25.55 -27.13
N ARG A 15 20.18 25.33 -26.59
CA ARG A 15 19.62 23.96 -26.43
C ARG A 15 19.31 23.33 -27.78
N ARG A 16 18.81 24.12 -28.75
CA ARG A 16 18.57 23.62 -30.12
C ARG A 16 19.88 23.20 -30.79
N VAL A 17 20.93 24.01 -30.67
CA VAL A 17 22.27 23.68 -31.19
C VAL A 17 22.82 22.42 -30.53
N TYR A 18 22.72 22.32 -29.20
CA TYR A 18 23.14 21.15 -28.43
C TYR A 18 22.37 19.88 -28.87
N LEU A 19 21.04 19.93 -28.95
CA LEU A 19 20.21 18.79 -29.36
C LEU A 19 20.48 18.33 -30.79
N ALA A 20 20.69 19.27 -31.71
CA ALA A 20 21.02 18.99 -33.11
C ALA A 20 22.38 18.27 -33.22
N LEU A 21 23.40 18.77 -32.54
CA LEU A 21 24.74 18.14 -32.53
C LEU A 21 24.68 16.77 -31.83
N LYS A 22 23.99 16.65 -30.71
CA LYS A 22 23.80 15.40 -30.00
C LYS A 22 23.10 14.33 -30.86
N SER A 23 22.08 14.74 -31.63
CA SER A 23 21.42 13.83 -32.58
C SER A 23 22.40 13.38 -33.66
N MET A 24 23.17 14.28 -34.26
CA MET A 24 24.15 13.92 -35.32
C MET A 24 25.23 12.98 -34.81
N ILE A 25 25.67 13.14 -33.57
CA ILE A 25 26.63 12.23 -32.94
C ILE A 25 25.96 10.85 -32.71
N ARG A 26 24.75 10.82 -32.17
CA ARG A 26 24.00 9.57 -31.91
C ARG A 26 23.65 8.80 -33.18
N ASP A 27 23.29 9.53 -34.23
CA ASP A 27 22.91 8.94 -35.52
C ASP A 27 24.13 8.55 -36.39
N GLY A 28 25.37 8.75 -35.87
CA GLY A 28 26.61 8.45 -36.57
C GLY A 28 26.97 9.40 -37.72
N ARG A 29 26.19 10.47 -37.90
CA ARG A 29 26.50 11.51 -38.92
C ARG A 29 27.75 12.32 -38.57
N LEU A 30 28.07 12.40 -37.26
CA LEU A 30 29.36 12.84 -36.76
C LEU A 30 30.07 11.60 -36.20
N ALA A 31 31.07 11.11 -36.90
CA ALA A 31 31.79 9.89 -36.52
C ALA A 31 32.58 10.07 -35.20
N PRO A 32 32.85 8.99 -34.44
CA PRO A 32 33.80 9.02 -33.32
C PRO A 32 35.13 9.65 -33.72
N ALA A 33 35.72 10.41 -32.83
CA ALA A 33 36.93 11.21 -33.03
C ALA A 33 36.86 12.31 -34.11
N ALA A 34 35.70 12.51 -34.76
CA ALA A 34 35.54 13.62 -35.72
C ALA A 34 35.72 14.96 -35.00
N ARG A 35 36.48 15.86 -35.61
CA ARG A 35 36.67 17.25 -35.13
C ARG A 35 35.39 18.04 -35.36
N LEU A 36 34.94 18.74 -34.33
CA LEU A 36 33.88 19.73 -34.44
C LEU A 36 34.46 21.07 -34.93
N PRO A 37 33.67 21.87 -35.67
CA PRO A 37 34.07 23.23 -36.00
C PRO A 37 34.38 24.05 -34.75
N SER A 38 35.25 25.06 -34.89
CA SER A 38 35.46 25.98 -33.78
C SER A 38 34.15 26.71 -33.42
N THR A 39 34.03 27.16 -32.18
CA THR A 39 32.84 27.88 -31.72
C THR A 39 32.57 29.16 -32.53
N ARG A 40 33.58 29.75 -33.15
CA ARG A 40 33.47 30.91 -34.05
C ARG A 40 32.93 30.52 -35.43
N GLU A 41 33.46 29.47 -36.01
CA GLU A 41 33.01 28.93 -37.30
C GLU A 41 31.57 28.47 -37.26
N LEU A 42 31.22 27.65 -36.25
CA LEU A 42 29.85 27.15 -36.11
C LEU A 42 28.84 28.28 -35.82
N ALA A 43 29.24 29.29 -35.04
CA ALA A 43 28.38 30.44 -34.77
C ALA A 43 28.12 31.26 -36.05
N ALA A 44 29.13 31.45 -36.90
CA ALA A 44 29.00 32.13 -38.19
C ALA A 44 28.11 31.30 -39.14
N ASP A 45 28.34 29.99 -39.27
CA ASP A 45 27.56 29.09 -40.11
C ASP A 45 26.07 29.06 -39.75
N LEU A 46 25.77 29.06 -38.46
CA LEU A 46 24.40 29.00 -37.93
C LEU A 46 23.74 30.37 -37.74
N ARG A 47 24.49 31.49 -37.94
CA ARG A 47 24.07 32.86 -37.68
C ARG A 47 23.52 33.05 -36.24
N VAL A 48 24.23 32.50 -35.27
CA VAL A 48 23.91 32.62 -33.85
C VAL A 48 25.06 33.26 -33.07
N SER A 49 24.82 33.68 -31.84
CA SER A 49 25.89 34.21 -31.01
C SER A 49 26.94 33.13 -30.70
N ARG A 50 28.22 33.52 -30.61
CA ARG A 50 29.29 32.60 -30.20
C ARG A 50 29.02 31.98 -28.84
N ASN A 51 28.39 32.74 -27.92
CA ASN A 51 28.07 32.26 -26.60
C ASN A 51 27.04 31.11 -26.62
N THR A 52 26.08 31.14 -27.55
CA THR A 52 25.11 30.08 -27.82
C THR A 52 25.81 28.76 -28.16
N VAL A 53 26.83 28.80 -29.01
CA VAL A 53 27.60 27.60 -29.39
C VAL A 53 28.50 27.15 -28.24
N VAL A 54 29.09 28.09 -27.51
CA VAL A 54 29.91 27.78 -26.31
C VAL A 54 29.11 27.00 -25.30
N GLN A 55 27.92 27.45 -24.95
CA GLN A 55 27.03 26.75 -24.00
C GLN A 55 26.65 25.35 -24.51
N ALA A 56 26.35 25.21 -25.81
CA ALA A 56 26.03 23.90 -26.38
C ALA A 56 27.22 22.93 -26.30
N TYR A 57 28.43 23.42 -26.57
CA TYR A 57 29.65 22.61 -26.47
C TYR A 57 30.02 22.26 -25.05
N GLU A 58 29.85 23.18 -24.12
CA GLU A 58 30.06 22.92 -22.68
C GLU A 58 29.14 21.81 -22.18
N GLN A 59 27.88 21.80 -22.61
CA GLN A 59 26.95 20.74 -22.24
C GLN A 59 27.34 19.40 -22.89
N LEU A 60 27.73 19.37 -24.16
CA LEU A 60 28.22 18.16 -24.83
C LEU A 60 29.50 17.62 -24.19
N LEU A 61 30.41 18.52 -23.73
CA LEU A 61 31.60 18.14 -22.96
C LEU A 61 31.27 17.58 -21.61
N ALA A 62 30.36 18.21 -20.87
CA ALA A 62 29.91 17.76 -19.57
C ALA A 62 29.23 16.38 -19.62
N GLU A 63 28.51 16.10 -20.71
CA GLU A 63 27.85 14.83 -20.94
C GLU A 63 28.78 13.75 -21.57
N GLY A 64 30.01 14.10 -21.91
CA GLY A 64 30.98 13.18 -22.47
C GLY A 64 30.78 12.83 -23.96
N TYR A 65 29.89 13.52 -24.68
CA TYR A 65 29.73 13.33 -26.13
C TYR A 65 30.91 13.93 -26.95
N VAL A 66 31.55 14.91 -26.37
CA VAL A 66 32.67 15.62 -26.97
C VAL A 66 33.82 15.63 -25.95
N VAL A 67 35.04 15.54 -26.47
CA VAL A 67 36.29 15.63 -25.68
C VAL A 67 37.17 16.75 -26.25
N GLY A 68 37.97 17.38 -25.39
CA GLY A 68 38.92 18.41 -25.79
C GLY A 68 39.42 19.23 -24.62
N ARG A 69 40.69 19.62 -24.63
CA ARG A 69 41.29 20.47 -23.58
C ARG A 69 40.95 21.96 -23.71
N ASN A 70 40.57 22.42 -24.92
CA ASN A 70 40.21 23.81 -25.22
C ASN A 70 39.01 23.86 -26.16
N ARG A 71 38.18 24.92 -26.04
CA ARG A 71 37.01 25.20 -26.89
C ARG A 71 37.29 25.31 -28.39
N ALA A 72 38.59 25.35 -28.79
CA ALA A 72 39.06 25.40 -30.17
C ALA A 72 39.35 24.03 -30.81
N THR A 73 39.41 22.95 -30.02
CA THR A 73 39.83 21.61 -30.47
C THR A 73 38.86 20.52 -29.95
N ALA A 74 37.59 20.81 -29.97
CA ALA A 74 36.56 19.83 -29.55
C ALA A 74 36.41 18.73 -30.61
N SER A 75 36.38 17.47 -30.20
CA SER A 75 36.11 16.31 -31.06
C SER A 75 35.10 15.37 -30.43
N VAL A 76 34.39 14.63 -31.26
CA VAL A 76 33.45 13.59 -30.78
C VAL A 76 34.21 12.54 -29.97
N ALA A 77 33.69 12.10 -28.86
CA ALA A 77 34.30 11.06 -28.02
C ALA A 77 34.49 9.76 -28.78
N SER A 78 35.67 9.14 -28.63
CA SER A 78 36.01 7.89 -29.32
C SER A 78 35.16 6.69 -28.81
N ALA A 79 34.80 6.72 -27.52
CA ALA A 79 33.85 5.80 -26.93
C ALA A 79 32.62 6.60 -26.46
N LEU A 80 31.53 6.51 -27.18
CA LEU A 80 30.28 7.14 -26.77
C LEU A 80 29.72 6.41 -25.56
N PRO A 81 29.15 7.13 -24.55
CA PRO A 81 28.42 6.51 -23.47
C PRO A 81 27.32 5.60 -24.03
N ALA A 82 27.04 4.47 -23.36
CA ALA A 82 25.97 3.54 -23.78
C ALA A 82 24.61 4.22 -23.98
N SER A 83 24.36 5.36 -23.28
CA SER A 83 23.20 6.22 -23.47
C SER A 83 23.18 7.01 -24.79
N ALA A 84 24.29 7.02 -25.52
CA ALA A 84 24.42 7.76 -26.81
C ALA A 84 23.93 6.94 -28.00
N LEU A 85 23.79 5.63 -27.88
CA LEU A 85 23.25 4.79 -28.94
C LEU A 85 21.76 5.16 -29.19
N PRO A 86 21.33 5.19 -30.45
CA PRO A 86 19.93 5.51 -30.76
C PRO A 86 19.01 4.53 -30.06
N ALA A 87 18.00 5.05 -29.40
CA ALA A 87 16.89 4.24 -28.83
C ALA A 87 16.04 3.57 -29.92
N SER A 88 16.55 3.43 -31.14
CA SER A 88 15.92 2.80 -32.30
C SER A 88 16.39 1.37 -32.51
N SER A 89 16.52 0.61 -31.47
CA SER A 89 16.07 -0.75 -31.60
C SER A 89 14.72 -0.80 -30.91
N ARG A 90 13.63 -0.91 -31.66
CA ARG A 90 12.52 -1.74 -31.17
C ARG A 90 13.19 -2.82 -30.34
N GLN A 91 12.98 -2.77 -29.02
CA GLN A 91 13.37 -3.90 -28.19
C GLN A 91 12.82 -5.11 -28.94
N LYS A 92 13.70 -5.88 -29.62
CA LYS A 92 13.38 -7.25 -29.92
C LYS A 92 12.79 -7.75 -28.62
N PRO A 93 11.72 -8.54 -28.60
CA PRO A 93 11.30 -9.22 -27.40
C PRO A 93 12.53 -10.03 -26.92
N GLY A 94 13.44 -9.30 -26.29
CA GLY A 94 14.65 -9.83 -25.70
C GLY A 94 14.21 -10.60 -24.49
N HIS A 95 14.88 -11.66 -24.16
CA HIS A 95 14.71 -12.35 -22.90
C HIS A 95 14.53 -11.30 -21.80
N ALA A 96 13.33 -11.24 -21.21
CA ALA A 96 13.11 -10.43 -20.03
C ALA A 96 14.17 -10.83 -19.03
N ALA A 97 14.91 -9.87 -18.49
CA ALA A 97 15.89 -10.15 -17.46
C ALA A 97 15.19 -10.93 -16.33
N PRO A 98 15.78 -11.99 -15.79
CA PRO A 98 15.15 -12.80 -14.78
C PRO A 98 14.82 -11.95 -13.56
N VAL A 99 13.61 -12.06 -13.05
CA VAL A 99 13.18 -11.47 -11.79
C VAL A 99 13.33 -12.49 -10.67
N SER A 100 13.23 -12.05 -9.41
CA SER A 100 13.29 -12.97 -8.27
C SER A 100 12.06 -13.89 -8.23
N ALA A 101 12.20 -15.08 -7.64
CA ALA A 101 11.09 -15.99 -7.42
C ALA A 101 9.95 -15.34 -6.59
N TYR A 102 10.26 -14.39 -5.71
CA TYR A 102 9.28 -13.57 -5.01
C TYR A 102 8.45 -12.73 -6.00
N ALA A 103 9.13 -12.05 -6.94
CA ALA A 103 8.43 -11.20 -7.92
C ALA A 103 7.58 -12.03 -8.89
N GLU A 104 8.05 -13.23 -9.28
CA GLU A 104 7.26 -14.15 -10.11
C GLU A 104 5.96 -14.56 -9.41
N ARG A 105 6.06 -15.01 -8.14
CA ARG A 105 4.88 -15.36 -7.34
C ARG A 105 3.93 -14.16 -7.19
N LEU A 106 4.47 -12.99 -6.80
CA LEU A 106 3.66 -11.79 -6.61
C LEU A 106 2.90 -11.39 -7.88
N THR A 107 3.56 -11.46 -9.04
CA THR A 107 2.92 -11.11 -10.33
C THR A 107 1.80 -12.08 -10.68
N ALA A 108 1.97 -13.37 -10.38
CA ALA A 108 0.94 -14.38 -10.61
C ALA A 108 -0.29 -14.23 -9.71
N LEU A 109 -0.12 -13.64 -8.52
CA LEU A 109 -1.17 -13.48 -7.50
C LEU A 109 -1.94 -12.16 -7.63
N LEU A 110 -1.44 -11.20 -8.42
CA LEU A 110 -2.10 -9.89 -8.54
C LEU A 110 -3.50 -10.04 -9.10
N PRO A 111 -4.54 -9.56 -8.41
CA PRO A 111 -5.89 -9.57 -8.95
C PRO A 111 -5.98 -8.64 -10.16
N ALA A 112 -6.88 -8.98 -11.09
CA ALA A 112 -7.19 -8.11 -12.22
C ALA A 112 -7.57 -6.70 -11.73
N PRO A 113 -7.16 -5.62 -12.43
CA PRO A 113 -7.56 -4.26 -12.07
C PRO A 113 -9.08 -4.19 -11.89
N ARG A 114 -9.52 -3.64 -10.76
CA ARG A 114 -10.95 -3.40 -10.53
C ARG A 114 -11.46 -2.45 -11.60
N ALA A 115 -12.53 -2.84 -12.28
CA ALA A 115 -13.22 -1.94 -13.19
C ALA A 115 -13.64 -0.67 -12.43
N ALA A 116 -13.45 0.49 -13.07
CA ALA A 116 -13.96 1.74 -12.55
C ALA A 116 -15.48 1.62 -12.34
N SER A 117 -16.00 2.32 -11.32
CA SER A 117 -17.45 2.41 -11.09
C SER A 117 -18.14 2.87 -12.38
N THR A 118 -18.97 2.01 -12.95
CA THR A 118 -19.63 2.24 -14.25
C THR A 118 -21.00 2.89 -14.10
N GLY A 119 -21.24 3.71 -13.08
CA GLY A 119 -22.52 4.41 -12.89
C GLY A 119 -23.67 3.46 -12.52
N LEU A 120 -23.37 2.36 -11.86
CA LEU A 120 -24.40 1.47 -11.31
C LEU A 120 -25.30 2.27 -10.36
N ARG A 121 -26.61 2.12 -10.51
CA ARG A 121 -27.59 2.75 -9.62
C ARG A 121 -27.44 2.27 -8.17
N TYR A 122 -27.02 1.03 -7.98
CA TYR A 122 -26.71 0.40 -6.70
C TYR A 122 -25.37 -0.32 -6.83
N ASP A 123 -24.40 0.11 -6.04
CA ASP A 123 -23.06 -0.46 -6.02
C ASP A 123 -22.85 -1.21 -4.70
N PHE A 124 -22.87 -2.53 -4.76
CA PHE A 124 -22.70 -3.44 -3.61
C PHE A 124 -21.24 -3.90 -3.44
N ARG A 125 -20.28 -3.16 -3.98
CA ARG A 125 -18.87 -3.49 -3.74
C ARG A 125 -18.56 -3.40 -2.26
N TYR A 126 -18.03 -4.48 -1.72
CA TYR A 126 -17.67 -4.52 -0.30
C TYR A 126 -16.49 -3.59 0.00
N GLY A 127 -16.48 -3.06 1.22
CA GLY A 127 -15.32 -2.41 1.80
C GLY A 127 -15.20 -0.90 1.58
N GLU A 128 -16.19 -0.26 0.99
CA GLU A 128 -16.26 1.21 0.93
C GLU A 128 -17.23 1.75 2.00
N PRO A 129 -16.76 2.57 2.96
CA PRO A 129 -17.63 3.24 3.91
C PRO A 129 -18.44 4.35 3.21
N SER A 130 -19.52 4.82 3.86
CA SER A 130 -20.27 5.98 3.40
C SER A 130 -19.41 7.24 3.52
N ASN A 131 -18.78 7.65 2.42
CA ASN A 131 -17.93 8.83 2.37
C ASN A 131 -18.69 10.16 2.54
N ASP A 132 -20.02 10.17 2.37
CA ASP A 132 -20.87 11.37 2.46
C ASP A 132 -20.98 11.87 3.91
N GLU A 133 -20.89 10.97 4.86
CA GLU A 133 -21.00 11.28 6.29
C GLU A 133 -19.68 11.69 6.94
N PHE A 134 -18.58 11.54 6.22
CA PHE A 134 -17.27 11.92 6.75
C PHE A 134 -17.22 13.43 7.04
N PRO A 135 -16.78 13.86 8.23
CA PRO A 135 -16.79 15.26 8.65
C PRO A 135 -15.66 16.06 7.97
N ARG A 136 -15.78 16.26 6.67
CA ARG A 136 -14.76 16.87 5.78
C ARG A 136 -14.25 18.21 6.28
N GLU A 137 -15.15 19.05 6.83
CA GLU A 137 -14.78 20.38 7.30
C GLU A 137 -13.94 20.33 8.58
N ILE A 138 -14.25 19.41 9.50
CA ILE A 138 -13.43 19.20 10.70
C ILE A 138 -12.05 18.69 10.28
N TRP A 139 -12.01 17.69 9.41
CA TRP A 139 -10.77 17.11 8.90
C TRP A 139 -9.90 18.16 8.18
N ARG A 140 -10.50 18.96 7.30
CA ARG A 140 -9.81 20.04 6.60
C ARG A 140 -9.18 21.05 7.57
N ARG A 141 -9.92 21.44 8.63
CA ARG A 141 -9.41 22.37 9.66
C ARG A 141 -8.23 21.79 10.43
N LEU A 142 -8.28 20.51 10.80
CA LEU A 142 -7.18 19.83 11.49
C LEU A 142 -5.93 19.76 10.62
N LEU A 143 -6.05 19.34 9.37
CA LEU A 143 -4.95 19.32 8.41
C LEU A 143 -4.34 20.72 8.22
N ALA A 144 -5.18 21.75 8.01
CA ALA A 144 -4.72 23.11 7.83
C ALA A 144 -4.02 23.66 9.08
N ALA A 145 -4.53 23.34 10.27
CA ALA A 145 -3.91 23.74 11.54
C ALA A 145 -2.51 23.12 11.71
N ARG A 146 -2.38 21.83 11.40
CA ARG A 146 -1.09 21.12 11.44
C ARG A 146 -0.11 21.64 10.41
N ALA A 147 -0.54 21.81 9.15
CA ALA A 147 0.29 22.36 8.09
C ALA A 147 0.83 23.78 8.41
N ARG A 148 0.05 24.62 9.09
CA ARG A 148 0.51 25.96 9.52
C ARG A 148 1.50 25.93 10.68
N ARG A 149 1.44 24.91 11.54
CA ARG A 149 2.28 24.79 12.75
C ARG A 149 3.48 23.87 12.54
N THR A 150 3.67 23.37 11.31
CA THR A 150 4.78 22.48 11.01
C THR A 150 6.10 23.16 11.34
N ALA A 151 6.76 22.69 12.40
CA ALA A 151 8.08 23.14 12.77
C ALA A 151 9.11 22.62 11.73
N ARG A 152 10.25 23.30 11.63
CA ARG A 152 11.32 22.92 10.68
C ARG A 152 11.75 21.46 10.86
N GLU A 153 11.80 21.00 12.11
CA GLU A 153 12.18 19.64 12.49
C GLU A 153 11.19 18.59 11.97
N ALA A 154 9.89 18.94 11.90
CA ALA A 154 8.83 18.05 11.39
C ALA A 154 8.85 17.91 9.85
N LEU A 155 9.68 18.71 9.16
CA LEU A 155 9.92 18.54 7.71
C LEU A 155 11.05 17.52 7.42
N GLY A 156 11.70 17.01 8.46
CA GLY A 156 12.76 16.00 8.36
C GLY A 156 12.22 14.56 8.27
N TYR A 157 13.14 13.61 8.40
CA TYR A 157 12.78 12.20 8.51
C TYR A 157 12.11 11.92 9.86
N ALA A 158 11.01 11.17 9.84
CA ALA A 158 10.24 10.82 11.02
C ALA A 158 10.58 9.41 11.54
N ASP A 159 10.01 9.07 12.72
CA ASP A 159 10.11 7.74 13.32
C ASP A 159 9.46 6.69 12.38
N PRO A 160 10.16 5.60 12.04
CA PRO A 160 9.60 4.49 11.27
C PRO A 160 8.34 3.89 11.89
N ALA A 161 8.24 3.85 13.21
CA ALA A 161 7.05 3.37 13.90
C ALA A 161 5.83 4.31 13.73
N GLY A 162 6.04 5.55 13.26
CA GLY A 162 5.00 6.55 13.06
C GLY A 162 4.94 7.61 14.17
N TYR A 163 4.06 8.57 14.02
CA TYR A 163 3.92 9.74 14.88
C TYR A 163 3.54 9.34 16.31
N ALA A 164 4.45 9.58 17.27
CA ALA A 164 4.30 9.11 18.65
C ALA A 164 2.99 9.58 19.34
N PRO A 165 2.51 10.83 19.17
CA PRO A 165 1.23 11.22 19.75
C PRO A 165 0.03 10.45 19.16
N LEU A 166 0.06 10.05 17.88
CA LEU A 166 -0.98 9.20 17.32
C LEU A 166 -0.93 7.80 17.95
N ARG A 167 0.26 7.23 18.09
CA ARG A 167 0.43 5.92 18.73
C ARG A 167 -0.09 5.93 20.18
N GLY A 168 0.20 6.99 20.93
CA GLY A 168 -0.34 7.18 22.29
C GLY A 168 -1.87 7.32 22.31
N ALA A 169 -2.43 8.13 21.41
CA ALA A 169 -3.89 8.27 21.29
C ALA A 169 -4.57 6.94 20.93
N LEU A 170 -3.93 6.14 20.07
CA LEU A 170 -4.42 4.79 19.71
C LEU A 170 -4.36 3.82 20.90
N ALA A 171 -3.27 3.81 21.67
CA ALA A 171 -3.17 2.94 22.85
C ALA A 171 -4.33 3.20 23.83
N GLU A 172 -4.62 4.47 24.12
CA GLU A 172 -5.72 4.86 24.99
C GLU A 172 -7.10 4.54 24.39
N TYR A 173 -7.29 4.78 23.11
CA TYR A 173 -8.53 4.43 22.40
C TYR A 173 -8.79 2.92 22.44
N LEU A 174 -7.81 2.12 22.06
CA LEU A 174 -7.91 0.67 21.96
C LEU A 174 -8.17 0.03 23.33
N LYS A 175 -7.54 0.54 24.38
CA LYS A 175 -7.79 0.09 25.75
C LYS A 175 -9.26 0.26 26.13
N ARG A 176 -9.85 1.43 25.82
CA ARG A 176 -11.25 1.72 26.18
C ARG A 176 -12.25 0.99 25.27
N ALA A 177 -11.96 0.97 23.96
CA ALA A 177 -12.92 0.50 22.97
C ALA A 177 -12.84 -1.00 22.69
N ARG A 178 -11.66 -1.62 22.90
CA ARG A 178 -11.37 -2.98 22.46
C ARG A 178 -10.76 -3.89 23.54
N GLY A 179 -10.48 -3.34 24.73
CA GLY A 179 -9.78 -4.05 25.78
C GLY A 179 -8.31 -4.37 25.45
N VAL A 180 -7.78 -3.88 24.31
CA VAL A 180 -6.39 -4.12 23.91
C VAL A 180 -5.45 -3.46 24.91
N VAL A 181 -4.54 -4.25 25.47
CA VAL A 181 -3.53 -3.79 26.42
C VAL A 181 -2.20 -3.67 25.70
N CYS A 182 -1.78 -2.44 25.47
CA CYS A 182 -0.49 -2.16 24.84
C CYS A 182 0.08 -0.82 25.29
N GLU A 183 1.37 -0.64 25.07
CA GLU A 183 2.06 0.61 25.24
C GLU A 183 2.32 1.28 23.88
N THR A 184 2.57 2.58 23.89
CA THR A 184 2.82 3.39 22.70
C THR A 184 3.91 2.79 21.81
N GLU A 185 4.94 2.20 22.42
CA GLU A 185 6.09 1.60 21.74
C GLU A 185 5.75 0.31 20.96
N GLN A 186 4.64 -0.34 21.33
CA GLN A 186 4.16 -1.57 20.66
C GLN A 186 3.34 -1.26 19.40
N ILE A 187 3.01 0.01 19.16
CA ILE A 187 2.20 0.41 18.02
C ILE A 187 3.10 0.86 16.86
N VAL A 188 2.86 0.29 15.68
CA VAL A 188 3.52 0.67 14.43
C VAL A 188 2.46 1.12 13.43
N ILE A 189 2.58 2.36 12.96
CA ILE A 189 1.68 2.91 11.93
C ILE A 189 2.09 2.39 10.55
N THR A 190 1.11 1.96 9.75
CA THR A 190 1.31 1.43 8.40
C THR A 190 0.46 2.16 7.36
N ASN A 191 0.86 2.08 6.10
CA ASN A 191 0.12 2.64 4.95
C ASN A 191 -1.04 1.71 4.54
N GLY A 192 -2.02 1.55 5.46
CA GLY A 192 -3.12 0.61 5.37
C GLY A 192 -2.73 -0.80 5.85
N SER A 193 -3.74 -1.63 6.17
CA SER A 193 -3.55 -3.01 6.66
C SER A 193 -2.75 -3.89 5.70
N GLN A 194 -2.84 -3.65 4.38
CA GLN A 194 -2.09 -4.39 3.38
C GLN A 194 -0.57 -4.31 3.61
N GLN A 195 -0.04 -3.13 4.00
CA GLN A 195 1.37 -3.03 4.40
C GLN A 195 1.63 -3.80 5.70
N GLY A 196 0.69 -3.80 6.64
CA GLY A 196 0.81 -4.60 7.85
C GLY A 196 0.95 -6.10 7.56
N PHE A 197 0.15 -6.63 6.64
CA PHE A 197 0.24 -8.03 6.20
C PHE A 197 1.55 -8.33 5.46
N ASP A 198 2.02 -7.42 4.60
CA ASP A 198 3.30 -7.57 3.91
C ASP A 198 4.48 -7.56 4.91
N LEU A 199 4.46 -6.66 5.89
CA LEU A 199 5.46 -6.66 6.96
C LEU A 199 5.42 -7.94 7.79
N ALA A 200 4.22 -8.44 8.13
CA ALA A 200 4.06 -9.69 8.85
C ALA A 200 4.62 -10.88 8.05
N ALA A 201 4.34 -10.94 6.75
CA ALA A 201 4.89 -11.96 5.87
C ALA A 201 6.44 -11.93 5.86
N ARG A 202 7.03 -10.74 5.72
CA ARG A 202 8.49 -10.56 5.68
C ARG A 202 9.20 -10.87 6.99
N VAL A 203 8.54 -10.62 8.12
CA VAL A 203 9.15 -10.79 9.45
C VAL A 203 8.91 -12.18 10.00
N LEU A 204 7.76 -12.79 9.69
CA LEU A 204 7.33 -14.02 10.36
C LEU A 204 7.41 -15.28 9.49
N LEU A 205 7.55 -15.17 8.16
CA LEU A 205 7.49 -16.31 7.25
C LEU A 205 8.79 -16.50 6.49
N ASP A 206 9.26 -17.73 6.47
CA ASP A 206 10.27 -18.22 5.54
C ASP A 206 9.60 -19.03 4.41
N PRO A 207 10.25 -19.15 3.23
CA PRO A 207 9.75 -20.00 2.16
C PRO A 207 9.53 -21.45 2.62
N GLY A 208 8.32 -21.97 2.41
CA GLY A 208 7.91 -23.31 2.82
C GLY A 208 7.21 -23.38 4.18
N ASP A 209 7.18 -22.30 4.95
CA ASP A 209 6.40 -22.24 6.18
C ASP A 209 4.90 -22.42 5.90
N ALA A 210 4.17 -22.98 6.87
CA ALA A 210 2.72 -23.06 6.81
C ALA A 210 2.09 -21.83 7.44
N ALA A 211 1.13 -21.22 6.74
CA ALA A 211 0.30 -20.14 7.23
C ALA A 211 -1.17 -20.57 7.20
N VAL A 212 -1.80 -20.61 8.37
CA VAL A 212 -3.24 -20.90 8.50
C VAL A 212 -4.03 -19.67 8.07
N VAL A 213 -5.07 -19.87 7.27
CA VAL A 213 -6.07 -18.87 6.90
C VAL A 213 -7.47 -19.45 7.03
N GLU A 214 -8.43 -18.62 7.40
CA GLU A 214 -9.84 -18.99 7.42
C GLU A 214 -10.33 -19.37 6.00
N GLU A 215 -11.30 -20.28 5.88
CA GLU A 215 -11.96 -20.59 4.62
C GLU A 215 -13.47 -20.48 4.79
N PRO A 216 -14.12 -19.43 4.22
CA PRO A 216 -13.55 -18.35 3.39
C PRO A 216 -12.77 -17.29 4.18
N HIS A 217 -11.99 -16.45 3.47
CA HIS A 217 -11.11 -15.44 4.07
C HIS A 217 -11.03 -14.14 3.23
N TYR A 218 -10.33 -13.13 3.77
CA TYR A 218 -9.99 -11.90 3.02
C TYR A 218 -8.81 -12.17 2.06
N PRO A 219 -9.01 -12.05 0.72
CA PRO A 219 -7.97 -12.42 -0.26
C PRO A 219 -6.71 -11.55 -0.17
N GLY A 220 -6.83 -10.32 0.36
CA GLY A 220 -5.68 -9.41 0.45
C GLY A 220 -4.55 -9.91 1.34
N VAL A 221 -4.84 -10.82 2.29
CA VAL A 221 -3.82 -11.34 3.22
C VAL A 221 -3.00 -12.48 2.60
N THR A 222 -3.58 -13.28 1.70
CA THR A 222 -2.89 -14.43 1.13
C THR A 222 -1.79 -14.03 0.16
N ILE A 223 -1.99 -12.90 -0.55
CA ILE A 223 -1.01 -12.39 -1.53
C ILE A 223 0.39 -12.22 -0.95
N PRO A 224 0.62 -11.46 0.15
CA PRO A 224 1.96 -11.36 0.72
C PRO A 224 2.48 -12.67 1.31
N PHE A 225 1.63 -13.55 1.85
CA PHE A 225 2.05 -14.83 2.40
C PHE A 225 2.57 -15.76 1.31
N GLU A 226 1.82 -15.94 0.22
CA GLU A 226 2.23 -16.75 -0.92
C GLU A 226 3.42 -16.14 -1.65
N ALA A 227 3.49 -14.80 -1.76
CA ALA A 227 4.64 -14.13 -2.33
C ALA A 227 5.92 -14.39 -1.51
N ALA A 228 5.82 -14.45 -0.18
CA ALA A 228 6.91 -14.86 0.70
C ALA A 228 7.30 -16.35 0.53
N GLY A 229 6.47 -17.15 -0.14
CA GLY A 229 6.68 -18.58 -0.38
C GLY A 229 6.07 -19.48 0.69
N ALA A 230 5.15 -18.95 1.52
CA ALA A 230 4.42 -19.75 2.47
C ALA A 230 3.40 -20.68 1.78
N ARG A 231 3.10 -21.79 2.43
CA ARG A 231 2.02 -22.71 2.06
C ARG A 231 0.80 -22.38 2.88
N LEU A 232 -0.30 -22.04 2.21
CA LEU A 232 -1.56 -21.76 2.90
C LEU A 232 -2.23 -23.04 3.37
N ALA A 233 -2.60 -23.06 4.66
CA ALA A 233 -3.38 -24.11 5.28
C ALA A 233 -4.80 -23.56 5.55
N TYR A 234 -5.70 -23.82 4.61
CA TYR A 234 -7.08 -23.39 4.70
C TYR A 234 -7.82 -24.16 5.80
N THR A 235 -8.40 -23.43 6.74
CA THR A 235 -9.13 -24.01 7.87
C THR A 235 -10.58 -23.56 7.79
N PRO A 236 -11.56 -24.50 7.79
CA PRO A 236 -12.97 -24.16 7.61
C PRO A 236 -13.51 -23.23 8.70
N VAL A 237 -14.49 -22.43 8.32
CA VAL A 237 -15.31 -21.58 9.18
C VAL A 237 -16.70 -22.17 9.27
N ASP A 238 -17.29 -22.20 10.47
CA ASP A 238 -18.69 -22.57 10.71
C ASP A 238 -19.46 -21.43 11.39
N ALA A 239 -20.60 -21.73 12.00
CA ALA A 239 -21.44 -20.76 12.70
C ALA A 239 -20.74 -20.07 13.90
N ASP A 240 -19.66 -20.66 14.41
CA ASP A 240 -18.84 -20.13 15.50
C ASP A 240 -17.45 -19.62 15.04
N GLY A 241 -17.26 -19.40 13.74
CA GLY A 241 -15.99 -18.94 13.16
C GLY A 241 -15.01 -20.08 12.88
N LEU A 242 -13.72 -19.80 12.93
CA LEU A 242 -12.67 -20.76 12.63
C LEU A 242 -12.79 -22.04 13.46
N GLN A 243 -12.78 -23.21 12.79
CA GLN A 243 -12.82 -24.51 13.44
C GLN A 243 -11.46 -24.85 14.07
N THR A 244 -11.26 -24.51 15.32
CA THR A 244 -9.97 -24.66 16.01
C THR A 244 -9.50 -26.11 16.15
N HIS A 245 -10.41 -27.08 16.11
CA HIS A 245 -10.07 -28.51 16.10
C HIS A 245 -9.49 -29.01 14.77
N ALA A 246 -9.71 -28.25 13.68
CA ALA A 246 -9.17 -28.55 12.36
C ALA A 246 -7.82 -27.87 12.09
N LEU A 247 -7.28 -27.13 13.06
CA LEU A 247 -5.97 -26.49 12.94
C LEU A 247 -4.86 -27.55 12.80
N PRO A 248 -3.90 -27.34 11.90
CA PRO A 248 -2.76 -28.23 11.78
C PRO A 248 -1.93 -28.23 13.06
N PRO A 249 -1.25 -29.34 13.40
CA PRO A 249 -0.45 -29.43 14.62
C PRO A 249 0.70 -28.43 14.68
N ARG A 250 1.15 -27.93 13.50
CA ARG A 250 2.21 -26.93 13.36
C ARG A 250 1.90 -25.99 12.20
N ALA A 251 2.01 -24.70 12.45
CA ALA A 251 2.07 -23.67 11.45
C ALA A 251 2.92 -22.51 12.00
N ARG A 252 3.43 -21.65 11.15
CA ARG A 252 4.22 -20.50 11.57
C ARG A 252 3.34 -19.36 12.08
N LEU A 253 2.17 -19.18 11.43
CA LEU A 253 1.19 -18.20 11.84
C LEU A 253 -0.24 -18.65 11.48
N ALA A 254 -1.23 -18.01 12.10
CA ALA A 254 -2.63 -18.07 11.72
C ALA A 254 -3.18 -16.65 11.53
N TYR A 255 -3.93 -16.43 10.45
CA TYR A 255 -4.68 -15.20 10.21
C TYR A 255 -6.16 -15.44 10.50
N VAL A 256 -6.75 -14.57 11.31
CA VAL A 256 -8.15 -14.68 11.76
C VAL A 256 -8.83 -13.32 11.84
N THR A 257 -10.17 -13.32 11.68
CA THR A 257 -11.05 -12.18 11.83
C THR A 257 -12.09 -12.42 12.92
N PRO A 258 -11.70 -12.55 14.21
CA PRO A 258 -12.51 -13.16 15.24
C PRO A 258 -13.72 -12.33 15.70
N CYS A 259 -13.68 -11.02 15.51
CA CYS A 259 -14.76 -10.11 15.91
C CYS A 259 -15.83 -9.94 14.84
N HIS A 260 -15.48 -10.21 13.58
CA HIS A 260 -16.37 -10.15 12.44
C HIS A 260 -15.73 -10.90 11.27
N GLN A 261 -15.96 -12.21 11.22
CA GLN A 261 -15.34 -13.09 10.24
C GLN A 261 -15.63 -12.60 8.81
N PHE A 262 -14.59 -12.45 8.01
CA PHE A 262 -14.75 -12.06 6.62
C PHE A 262 -14.82 -13.30 5.71
N PRO A 263 -15.91 -13.46 4.92
CA PRO A 263 -17.01 -12.51 4.68
C PRO A 263 -18.32 -12.86 5.42
N THR A 264 -18.33 -13.88 6.28
CA THR A 264 -19.56 -14.46 6.84
C THR A 264 -20.21 -13.61 7.95
N GLY A 265 -19.45 -12.68 8.54
CA GLY A 265 -19.91 -11.84 9.65
C GLY A 265 -20.02 -12.58 11.00
N VAL A 266 -19.62 -13.83 11.07
CA VAL A 266 -19.67 -14.64 12.30
C VAL A 266 -18.71 -14.09 13.34
N ILE A 267 -19.12 -14.16 14.59
CA ILE A 267 -18.32 -13.78 15.76
C ILE A 267 -17.77 -15.04 16.41
N MET A 268 -16.45 -15.10 16.58
CA MET A 268 -15.80 -16.22 17.27
C MET A 268 -16.08 -16.17 18.76
N PRO A 269 -16.73 -17.19 19.38
CA PRO A 269 -17.02 -17.22 20.79
C PRO A 269 -15.76 -17.39 21.64
N LEU A 270 -15.85 -17.06 22.93
CA LEU A 270 -14.73 -17.08 23.86
C LEU A 270 -14.01 -18.41 23.90
N GLU A 271 -14.74 -19.52 23.90
CA GLU A 271 -14.15 -20.86 23.93
C GLU A 271 -13.20 -21.10 22.75
N ARG A 272 -13.61 -20.72 21.54
CA ARG A 272 -12.75 -20.85 20.35
C ARG A 272 -11.58 -19.89 20.36
N ARG A 273 -11.76 -18.67 20.87
CA ARG A 273 -10.66 -17.70 21.05
C ARG A 273 -9.58 -18.29 21.97
N LEU A 274 -9.98 -18.85 23.10
CA LEU A 274 -9.06 -19.50 24.04
C LEU A 274 -8.40 -20.75 23.44
N ALA A 275 -9.16 -21.56 22.70
CA ALA A 275 -8.63 -22.73 21.99
C ALA A 275 -7.60 -22.37 20.93
N LEU A 276 -7.82 -21.28 20.18
CA LEU A 276 -6.87 -20.74 19.19
C LEU A 276 -5.58 -20.26 19.86
N LEU A 277 -5.68 -19.49 20.95
CA LEU A 277 -4.51 -19.03 21.71
C LEU A 277 -3.72 -20.21 22.31
N ALA A 278 -4.42 -21.20 22.88
CA ALA A 278 -3.78 -22.42 23.37
C ALA A 278 -3.10 -23.23 22.26
N TRP A 279 -3.68 -23.28 21.06
CA TRP A 279 -3.04 -23.88 19.89
C TRP A 279 -1.78 -23.09 19.52
N ALA A 280 -1.85 -21.76 19.42
CA ALA A 280 -0.73 -20.91 19.07
C ALA A 280 0.46 -21.08 20.03
N ALA A 281 0.18 -21.17 21.34
CA ALA A 281 1.21 -21.42 22.35
C ALA A 281 1.87 -22.80 22.18
N ARG A 282 1.07 -23.86 21.95
CA ARG A 282 1.60 -25.23 21.74
C ARG A 282 2.37 -25.40 20.45
N ALA A 283 1.91 -24.75 19.38
CA ALA A 283 2.49 -24.84 18.03
C ALA A 283 3.67 -23.88 17.82
N ASP A 284 4.01 -23.06 18.79
CA ASP A 284 4.96 -21.93 18.69
C ASP A 284 4.64 -21.01 17.50
N SER A 285 3.34 -20.71 17.35
CA SER A 285 2.77 -19.96 16.23
C SER A 285 2.45 -18.53 16.62
N TRP A 286 2.45 -17.62 15.64
CA TRP A 286 1.88 -16.29 15.76
C TRP A 286 0.43 -16.29 15.33
N VAL A 287 -0.35 -15.34 15.84
CA VAL A 287 -1.73 -15.09 15.39
C VAL A 287 -1.84 -13.66 14.90
N ILE A 288 -2.29 -13.47 13.67
CA ILE A 288 -2.64 -12.15 13.13
C ILE A 288 -4.15 -11.99 13.32
N GLU A 289 -4.54 -11.10 14.22
CA GLU A 289 -5.92 -10.69 14.42
C GLU A 289 -6.20 -9.46 13.56
N ASP A 290 -7.03 -9.60 12.51
CA ASP A 290 -7.46 -8.49 11.67
C ASP A 290 -8.80 -7.95 12.17
N ASP A 291 -8.76 -6.77 12.77
CA ASP A 291 -9.91 -6.06 13.30
C ASP A 291 -10.24 -4.85 12.41
N TYR A 292 -11.02 -5.08 11.38
CA TYR A 292 -11.26 -4.11 10.32
C TYR A 292 -12.57 -3.31 10.46
N VAL A 293 -13.52 -3.76 11.34
CA VAL A 293 -14.88 -3.18 11.36
C VAL A 293 -15.58 -3.27 12.72
N SER A 294 -14.88 -3.62 13.78
CA SER A 294 -15.47 -3.85 15.11
C SER A 294 -16.15 -2.62 15.72
N GLU A 295 -15.86 -1.42 15.23
CA GLU A 295 -16.52 -0.19 15.62
C GLU A 295 -18.01 -0.14 15.19
N PHE A 296 -18.40 -0.89 14.17
CA PHE A 296 -19.76 -0.94 13.63
C PHE A 296 -20.54 -2.13 14.19
N ARG A 297 -20.69 -2.16 15.50
CA ARG A 297 -21.56 -3.14 16.17
C ARG A 297 -22.89 -2.47 16.51
N TYR A 298 -23.97 -3.05 15.99
CA TYR A 298 -25.33 -2.51 16.16
C TYR A 298 -26.06 -3.14 17.35
N GLU A 299 -25.69 -4.35 17.74
CA GLU A 299 -26.31 -5.10 18.83
C GLU A 299 -25.29 -5.48 19.90
N GLY A 300 -25.66 -5.25 21.17
CA GLY A 300 -24.85 -5.62 22.33
C GLY A 300 -23.67 -4.69 22.61
N HIS A 301 -22.80 -5.12 23.55
CA HIS A 301 -21.62 -4.36 23.95
C HIS A 301 -20.45 -4.59 22.97
N PRO A 302 -19.49 -3.65 22.91
CA PRO A 302 -18.25 -3.88 22.17
C PRO A 302 -17.58 -5.18 22.61
N LEU A 303 -17.10 -5.95 21.61
CA LEU A 303 -16.36 -7.18 21.90
C LEU A 303 -14.90 -6.85 22.20
N GLU A 304 -14.36 -7.52 23.19
CA GLU A 304 -12.91 -7.47 23.43
C GLU A 304 -12.17 -8.12 22.24
N ALA A 305 -10.99 -7.61 21.95
CA ALA A 305 -10.10 -8.19 20.96
C ALA A 305 -9.56 -9.55 21.44
N LEU A 306 -9.15 -10.42 20.53
CA LEU A 306 -8.42 -11.64 20.86
C LEU A 306 -7.12 -11.31 21.61
N GLN A 307 -6.46 -10.22 21.21
CA GLN A 307 -5.22 -9.71 21.83
C GLN A 307 -5.38 -9.46 23.34
N SER A 308 -6.55 -9.03 23.81
CA SER A 308 -6.80 -8.79 25.25
C SER A 308 -6.75 -10.08 26.07
N LEU A 309 -6.99 -11.22 25.45
CA LEU A 309 -6.97 -12.55 26.08
C LEU A 309 -5.60 -13.21 26.00
N ASP A 310 -4.68 -12.67 25.20
CA ASP A 310 -3.37 -13.24 24.92
C ASP A 310 -2.41 -13.02 26.11
N ARG A 311 -2.07 -14.09 26.80
CA ARG A 311 -1.11 -14.08 27.91
C ARG A 311 0.33 -14.41 27.49
N ASP A 312 0.48 -15.02 26.34
CA ASP A 312 1.77 -15.52 25.85
C ASP A 312 2.46 -14.56 24.87
N GLY A 313 1.81 -13.44 24.53
CA GLY A 313 2.35 -12.42 23.63
C GLY A 313 2.52 -12.96 22.20
N ARG A 314 1.51 -13.68 21.69
CA ARG A 314 1.50 -14.32 20.37
C ARG A 314 0.64 -13.60 19.35
N VAL A 315 -0.17 -12.62 19.75
CA VAL A 315 -1.11 -11.94 18.86
C VAL A 315 -0.50 -10.64 18.31
N VAL A 316 -0.47 -10.54 16.98
CA VAL A 316 -0.25 -9.32 16.22
C VAL A 316 -1.63 -8.78 15.85
N TYR A 317 -2.05 -7.71 16.52
CA TYR A 317 -3.32 -7.06 16.23
C TYR A 317 -3.17 -6.05 15.08
N VAL A 318 -4.08 -6.09 14.13
CA VAL A 318 -4.12 -5.20 12.96
C VAL A 318 -5.41 -4.40 12.99
N GLY A 319 -5.29 -3.08 13.08
CA GLY A 319 -6.42 -2.16 12.98
C GLY A 319 -6.29 -1.22 11.80
N THR A 320 -7.42 -0.73 11.27
CA THR A 320 -7.43 0.13 10.08
C THR A 320 -8.48 1.23 10.17
N PHE A 321 -8.15 2.41 9.66
CA PHE A 321 -9.11 3.52 9.48
C PHE A 321 -9.80 3.50 8.12
N SER A 322 -9.49 2.52 7.25
CA SER A 322 -10.08 2.44 5.92
C SER A 322 -11.59 2.20 5.91
N LYS A 323 -12.13 1.59 6.97
CA LYS A 323 -13.56 1.29 7.11
C LYS A 323 -14.27 2.28 8.02
N THR A 324 -13.56 2.82 9.00
CA THR A 324 -14.13 3.77 9.96
C THR A 324 -14.06 5.22 9.48
N LEU A 325 -13.08 5.58 8.63
CA LEU A 325 -12.96 6.91 8.03
C LEU A 325 -13.13 6.83 6.50
N PHE A 326 -12.02 6.65 5.77
CA PHE A 326 -12.07 6.48 4.31
C PHE A 326 -10.81 5.77 3.80
N PRO A 327 -10.91 4.94 2.74
CA PRO A 327 -9.78 4.12 2.26
C PRO A 327 -8.56 4.93 1.79
N ALA A 328 -8.77 6.11 1.21
CA ALA A 328 -7.70 6.97 0.70
C ALA A 328 -6.83 7.61 1.80
N LEU A 329 -7.25 7.55 3.07
CA LEU A 329 -6.43 8.00 4.21
C LEU A 329 -5.13 7.21 4.34
N ARG A 330 -5.17 5.93 3.98
CA ARG A 330 -4.01 5.03 4.02
C ARG A 330 -3.30 4.96 5.37
N ILE A 331 -4.05 5.03 6.47
CA ILE A 331 -3.54 4.82 7.83
C ILE A 331 -4.17 3.56 8.41
N ALA A 332 -3.31 2.67 8.87
CA ALA A 332 -3.60 1.50 9.67
C ALA A 332 -2.51 1.36 10.74
N TYR A 333 -2.63 0.41 11.62
CA TYR A 333 -1.67 0.21 12.68
C TYR A 333 -1.59 -1.25 13.09
N LEU A 334 -0.42 -1.63 13.59
CA LEU A 334 -0.16 -2.92 14.22
C LEU A 334 0.04 -2.67 15.72
N VAL A 335 -0.55 -3.53 16.55
CA VAL A 335 -0.15 -3.67 17.96
C VAL A 335 0.65 -4.96 18.04
N LEU A 336 1.93 -4.83 18.38
CA LEU A 336 2.89 -5.91 18.31
C LEU A 336 3.26 -6.44 19.71
N PRO A 337 3.48 -7.73 19.86
CA PRO A 337 4.27 -8.24 20.98
C PRO A 337 5.61 -7.49 21.07
N ARG A 338 6.06 -7.15 22.30
CA ARG A 338 7.29 -6.35 22.49
C ARG A 338 8.51 -6.96 21.79
N SER A 339 8.61 -8.26 21.74
CA SER A 339 9.71 -9.00 21.08
C SER A 339 9.76 -8.78 19.57
N LEU A 340 8.62 -8.49 18.93
CA LEU A 340 8.54 -8.30 17.48
C LEU A 340 8.78 -6.86 17.04
N VAL A 341 8.63 -5.87 17.93
CA VAL A 341 8.73 -4.45 17.58
C VAL A 341 10.01 -4.11 16.82
N PRO A 342 11.22 -4.51 17.26
CA PRO A 342 12.45 -4.16 16.54
C PRO A 342 12.48 -4.68 15.10
N ALA A 343 12.01 -5.92 14.88
CA ALA A 343 12.01 -6.54 13.55
C ALA A 343 11.00 -5.86 12.62
N PHE A 344 9.79 -5.55 13.11
CA PHE A 344 8.78 -4.85 12.31
C PHE A 344 9.18 -3.41 11.99
N VAL A 345 9.78 -2.69 12.93
CA VAL A 345 10.30 -1.34 12.71
C VAL A 345 11.43 -1.36 11.67
N ALA A 346 12.34 -2.34 11.73
CA ALA A 346 13.40 -2.52 10.74
C ALA A 346 12.83 -2.84 9.34
N ALA A 347 11.86 -3.75 9.25
CA ALA A 347 11.18 -4.08 8.00
C ALA A 347 10.43 -2.88 7.42
N LYS A 348 9.73 -2.12 8.27
CA LYS A 348 9.05 -0.87 7.89
C LYS A 348 10.03 0.16 7.35
N TRP A 349 11.14 0.37 8.03
CA TRP A 349 12.20 1.27 7.56
C TRP A 349 12.77 0.85 6.21
N ALA A 350 12.99 -0.45 5.99
CA ALA A 350 13.47 -0.99 4.72
C ALA A 350 12.45 -0.86 3.58
N THR A 351 11.15 -0.78 3.90
CA THR A 351 10.07 -0.71 2.90
C THR A 351 9.80 0.72 2.44
N ASP A 352 9.61 1.65 3.38
CA ASP A 352 9.19 3.03 3.08
C ASP A 352 9.79 4.08 4.03
N ARG A 353 10.70 3.70 4.90
CA ARG A 353 11.31 4.49 5.97
C ARG A 353 10.31 4.92 7.04
N PHE A 354 9.26 5.65 6.69
CA PHE A 354 8.18 6.11 7.57
C PHE A 354 6.94 6.49 6.74
N SER A 355 5.78 6.48 7.36
CA SER A 355 4.55 6.97 6.73
C SER A 355 4.43 8.49 6.88
N ALA A 356 3.80 9.17 5.92
CA ALA A 356 3.61 10.62 5.93
C ALA A 356 2.96 11.09 7.24
N THR A 357 3.55 12.13 7.87
CA THR A 357 3.21 12.53 9.25
C THR A 357 2.01 13.46 9.34
N LEU A 358 1.78 14.34 8.37
CA LEU A 358 0.72 15.36 8.44
C LEU A 358 -0.67 14.79 8.69
N ALA A 359 -1.01 13.71 7.99
CA ALA A 359 -2.29 13.03 8.18
C ALA A 359 -2.35 12.31 9.54
N GLN A 360 -1.23 11.77 10.02
CA GLN A 360 -1.13 11.16 11.34
C GLN A 360 -1.31 12.18 12.47
N GLU A 361 -0.75 13.38 12.32
CA GLU A 361 -0.91 14.48 13.27
C GLU A 361 -2.37 14.94 13.35
N ALA A 362 -3.03 15.12 12.18
CA ALA A 362 -4.44 15.47 12.14
C ALA A 362 -5.34 14.37 12.74
N LEU A 363 -5.00 13.11 12.52
CA LEU A 363 -5.73 11.96 13.08
C LEU A 363 -5.55 11.88 14.61
N ALA A 364 -4.35 12.16 15.12
CA ALA A 364 -4.12 12.24 16.56
C ALA A 364 -5.03 13.29 17.22
N ASP A 365 -5.12 14.48 16.63
CA ASP A 365 -6.04 15.51 17.12
C ASP A 365 -7.52 15.08 16.99
N PHE A 366 -7.87 14.43 15.90
CA PHE A 366 -9.24 13.96 15.66
C PHE A 366 -9.69 12.93 16.73
N ILE A 367 -8.77 12.05 17.16
CA ILE A 367 -9.00 11.09 18.24
C ILE A 367 -9.00 11.81 19.60
N THR A 368 -7.95 12.55 19.94
CA THR A 368 -7.78 13.12 21.28
C THR A 368 -8.81 14.19 21.63
N THR A 369 -9.38 14.88 20.64
CA THR A 369 -10.48 15.82 20.83
C THR A 369 -11.88 15.19 20.89
N GLY A 370 -11.96 13.84 20.84
CA GLY A 370 -13.23 13.09 20.89
C GLY A 370 -14.08 13.25 19.62
N GLN A 371 -13.50 13.80 18.54
CA GLN A 371 -14.24 13.93 17.26
C GLN A 371 -14.43 12.58 16.60
N PHE A 372 -13.46 11.67 16.78
CA PHE A 372 -13.53 10.33 16.21
C PHE A 372 -14.67 9.52 16.82
N GLU A 373 -14.77 9.47 18.15
CA GLU A 373 -15.85 8.75 18.83
C GLU A 373 -17.24 9.35 18.52
N ARG A 374 -17.33 10.67 18.46
CA ARG A 374 -18.59 11.33 18.05
C ARG A 374 -19.01 10.99 16.62
N TYR A 375 -18.05 10.92 15.73
CA TYR A 375 -18.28 10.50 14.35
C TYR A 375 -18.71 9.02 14.28
N LEU A 376 -18.02 8.13 14.98
CA LEU A 376 -18.38 6.72 15.04
C LEU A 376 -19.80 6.51 15.58
N ALA A 377 -20.16 7.16 16.67
CA ALA A 377 -21.50 7.07 17.24
C ALA A 377 -22.60 7.48 16.23
N LYS A 378 -22.34 8.55 15.44
CA LYS A 378 -23.22 8.96 14.36
C LYS A 378 -23.33 7.90 13.26
N MET A 379 -22.19 7.28 12.87
CA MET A 379 -22.16 6.27 11.84
C MET A 379 -22.85 4.98 12.26
N VAL A 380 -22.66 4.52 13.50
CA VAL A 380 -23.34 3.35 14.06
C VAL A 380 -24.86 3.58 14.07
N TYR A 381 -25.34 4.71 14.58
CA TYR A 381 -26.76 5.05 14.58
C TYR A 381 -27.39 5.02 13.17
N ARG A 382 -26.68 5.54 12.15
CA ARG A 382 -27.17 5.52 10.77
C ARG A 382 -27.14 4.14 10.14
N ALA A 383 -26.10 3.38 10.39
CA ALA A 383 -25.99 2.04 9.85
C ALA A 383 -27.05 1.09 10.46
N GLU A 384 -27.42 1.28 11.73
CA GLU A 384 -28.56 0.61 12.35
C GLU A 384 -29.87 0.94 11.61
N ALA A 385 -30.09 2.20 11.26
CA ALA A 385 -31.25 2.59 10.47
C ALA A 385 -31.27 1.97 9.05
N TYR A 386 -30.10 1.77 8.44
CA TYR A 386 -29.99 1.09 7.14
C TYR A 386 -30.16 -0.44 7.27
N SER A 387 -29.73 -1.05 8.36
CA SER A 387 -29.83 -2.50 8.56
C SER A 387 -31.27 -3.00 8.56
N THR A 388 -32.23 -2.17 8.98
CA THR A 388 -33.64 -2.49 8.94
C THR A 388 -34.25 -2.49 7.52
N VAL A 389 -33.63 -1.76 6.58
CA VAL A 389 -34.10 -1.63 5.19
C VAL A 389 -33.35 -2.59 4.24
N LEU A 390 -32.09 -2.92 4.57
CA LEU A 390 -31.20 -3.75 3.75
C LEU A 390 -31.75 -5.14 3.41
N PRO A 391 -32.43 -5.90 4.31
CA PRO A 391 -33.00 -7.20 3.95
C PRO A 391 -33.97 -7.12 2.78
N ALA A 392 -34.88 -6.16 2.78
CA ALA A 392 -35.86 -5.99 1.71
C ALA A 392 -35.23 -5.58 0.37
N VAL A 393 -34.20 -4.70 0.45
CA VAL A 393 -33.44 -4.28 -0.74
C VAL A 393 -32.58 -5.42 -1.28
N TRP A 394 -31.99 -6.23 -0.37
CA TRP A 394 -31.16 -7.38 -0.70
C TRP A 394 -31.99 -8.48 -1.36
N ASP A 395 -33.16 -8.81 -0.83
CA ASP A 395 -34.09 -9.78 -1.42
C ASP A 395 -34.54 -9.36 -2.82
N ALA A 396 -34.85 -8.06 -3.00
CA ALA A 396 -35.19 -7.53 -4.32
C ALA A 396 -34.01 -7.56 -5.30
N ALA A 397 -32.80 -7.28 -4.83
CA ALA A 397 -31.60 -7.34 -5.65
C ALA A 397 -31.23 -8.78 -6.03
N LEU A 398 -31.28 -9.74 -5.11
CA LEU A 398 -31.01 -11.13 -5.37
C LEU A 398 -31.98 -11.74 -6.37
N LYS A 399 -33.27 -11.46 -6.26
CA LYS A 399 -34.30 -11.93 -7.22
C LYS A 399 -34.04 -11.45 -8.65
N ASN A 400 -33.44 -10.29 -8.82
CA ASN A 400 -33.20 -9.70 -10.14
C ASN A 400 -31.80 -9.97 -10.71
N TYR A 401 -30.78 -10.26 -9.87
CA TYR A 401 -29.38 -10.36 -10.29
C TYR A 401 -28.73 -11.74 -10.12
N ALA A 402 -29.35 -12.67 -9.41
CA ALA A 402 -28.81 -14.01 -9.17
C ALA A 402 -28.39 -14.78 -10.44
N PRO A 403 -29.07 -14.62 -11.61
CA PRO A 403 -28.68 -15.35 -12.82
C PRO A 403 -27.37 -14.89 -13.45
N ASN A 404 -26.86 -13.70 -13.12
CA ASN A 404 -25.75 -13.07 -13.84
C ASN A 404 -24.46 -12.91 -13.01
N LEU A 405 -24.45 -13.32 -11.74
CA LEU A 405 -23.27 -13.32 -10.90
C LEU A 405 -22.43 -14.56 -11.24
N GLY A 406 -21.44 -14.36 -12.11
CA GLY A 406 -20.46 -15.38 -12.45
C GLY A 406 -19.86 -16.01 -11.20
N TYR A 407 -19.88 -17.32 -11.20
CA TYR A 407 -19.37 -18.23 -10.19
C TYR A 407 -18.00 -17.83 -9.67
N ASP A 408 -17.82 -17.64 -8.38
CA ASP A 408 -16.95 -18.34 -7.46
C ASP A 408 -17.03 -17.77 -6.04
N TYR A 409 -17.05 -16.46 -5.88
CA TYR A 409 -17.06 -15.80 -4.57
C TYR A 409 -18.47 -15.44 -4.09
N GLY A 410 -19.32 -14.95 -4.98
CA GLY A 410 -20.71 -14.59 -4.66
C GLY A 410 -21.59 -15.81 -4.40
N GLY A 411 -21.33 -16.95 -5.05
CA GLY A 411 -22.10 -18.18 -4.89
C GLY A 411 -21.87 -18.85 -3.54
N ARG A 412 -20.66 -18.83 -3.02
CA ARG A 412 -20.34 -19.39 -1.69
C ARG A 412 -20.87 -18.51 -0.55
N LEU A 413 -20.83 -17.18 -0.73
CA LEU A 413 -21.46 -16.22 0.18
C LEU A 413 -22.98 -16.42 0.26
N MET A 414 -23.61 -16.65 -0.88
CA MET A 414 -25.05 -16.87 -0.97
C MET A 414 -25.47 -18.21 -0.39
N ALA A 415 -24.72 -19.29 -0.64
CA ALA A 415 -24.97 -20.60 -0.06
C ALA A 415 -24.84 -20.56 1.48
N ALA A 416 -23.81 -19.93 2.02
CA ALA A 416 -23.62 -19.79 3.45
C ALA A 416 -24.70 -18.92 4.13
N TRP A 417 -25.34 -18.01 3.38
CA TRP A 417 -26.44 -17.19 3.88
C TRP A 417 -27.79 -17.93 3.82
N LEU A 418 -28.04 -18.68 2.75
CA LEU A 418 -29.26 -19.48 2.57
C LEU A 418 -29.33 -20.67 3.53
N ASP A 419 -28.18 -21.28 3.88
CA ASP A 419 -28.10 -22.38 4.87
C ASP A 419 -28.41 -21.93 6.32
N ARG A 420 -28.44 -20.62 6.61
CA ARG A 420 -28.76 -20.11 7.95
C ARG A 420 -30.24 -19.91 8.20
N GLY A 421 -31.10 -20.31 7.29
CA GLY A 421 -32.57 -20.22 7.44
C GLY A 421 -33.02 -18.77 7.60
N ALA A 422 -33.40 -18.16 6.51
CA ALA A 422 -34.18 -16.93 6.51
C ALA A 422 -35.56 -17.14 7.15
#